data_5e63cac0f94f049c0532cc033fbb9acf
#
_entry.id   5e63cac0f94f049c0532cc033fbb9acf
#
_cell.length_a   1.000
_cell.length_b   1.000
_cell.length_c   1.000
_cell.angle_alpha   90.00
_cell.angle_beta   90.00
_cell.angle_gamma   90.00
#
_symmetry.space_group_name_H-M   'P 1'
#
loop_
_entity.id
_entity.type
_entity.pdbx_description
1 polymer ?
#
loop_
_entity_poly.entity_id
_entity_poly.type
_entity_poly.pdbx_seq_one_letter_code
_entity_poly.pdbx_strand_id
1 'polypeptide(L)'
;VLARKLSWLPMVITALVLVLLFLFILQWDYNHYYSVAKPVFDHLLGHVPVLLAVPLAAMNFKGLPVKKLTMIVALASVVGALLPMSLAYLFSLSHETILAFATRSVTTPIGLSVADLIKAPLALANLIIIVSGLIGGTLARFLFRGIDDDRAKGLALGLAAHAFGTVE
;
A
#
# COMPACT_ATOMS: atom_id res chain seq x y z
N VAL A 1 18.20 13.47 -0.37
CA VAL A 1 18.87 14.34 -1.37
C VAL A 1 18.89 13.65 -2.74
N LEU A 2 19.24 12.36 -2.85
CA LEU A 2 19.24 11.63 -4.13
C LEU A 2 17.82 11.43 -4.71
N ALA A 3 16.83 11.11 -3.88
CA ALA A 3 15.44 10.90 -4.30
C ALA A 3 14.81 12.15 -4.94
N ARG A 4 15.26 13.35 -4.56
CA ARG A 4 14.77 14.61 -5.12
C ARG A 4 15.31 14.91 -6.53
N LYS A 5 16.41 14.29 -6.93
CA LYS A 5 16.98 14.40 -8.28
C LYS A 5 16.38 13.39 -9.28
N LEU A 6 15.81 12.30 -8.78
CA LEU A 6 15.10 11.30 -9.60
C LEU A 6 13.57 11.43 -9.39
N SER A 7 13.04 12.60 -9.68
CA SER A 7 11.62 12.94 -9.44
C SER A 7 10.61 12.08 -10.22
N TRP A 8 11.04 11.20 -11.09
CA TRP A 8 10.18 10.29 -11.84
C TRP A 8 10.09 8.87 -11.25
N LEU A 9 11.01 8.49 -10.31
CA LEU A 9 10.99 7.20 -9.63
C LEU A 9 10.35 7.35 -8.24
N PRO A 10 9.34 6.52 -7.89
CA PRO A 10 8.80 6.49 -6.55
C PRO A 10 9.89 6.24 -5.51
N MET A 11 9.84 6.97 -4.40
CA MET A 11 10.84 6.88 -3.32
C MET A 11 11.06 5.44 -2.84
N VAL A 12 10.01 4.62 -2.84
CA VAL A 12 10.05 3.21 -2.42
C VAL A 12 10.91 2.37 -3.35
N ILE A 13 10.83 2.59 -4.68
CA ILE A 13 11.68 1.88 -5.65
C ILE A 13 13.14 2.27 -5.45
N THR A 14 13.41 3.56 -5.25
CA THR A 14 14.76 4.04 -4.98
C THR A 14 15.33 3.43 -3.70
N ALA A 15 14.54 3.37 -2.63
CA ALA A 15 14.95 2.74 -1.37
C ALA A 15 15.22 1.24 -1.54
N LEU A 16 14.34 0.52 -2.25
CA LEU A 16 14.51 -0.90 -2.54
C LEU A 16 15.82 -1.17 -3.30
N VAL A 17 16.06 -0.41 -4.36
CA VAL A 17 17.29 -0.55 -5.17
C VAL A 17 18.53 -0.26 -4.32
N LEU A 18 18.52 0.77 -3.47
CA LEU A 18 19.64 1.09 -2.58
C LEU A 18 19.90 -0.02 -1.57
N VAL A 19 18.87 -0.61 -0.97
CA VAL A 19 19.02 -1.74 -0.04
C VAL A 19 19.59 -2.96 -0.76
N LEU A 20 19.08 -3.29 -1.95
CA LEU A 20 19.59 -4.42 -2.73
C LEU A 20 21.06 -4.23 -3.14
N LEU A 21 21.44 -3.02 -3.57
CA LEU A 21 22.83 -2.68 -3.88
C LEU A 21 23.71 -2.78 -2.65
N PHE A 22 23.26 -2.32 -1.50
CA PHE A 22 23.99 -2.41 -0.23
C PHE A 22 24.23 -3.86 0.17
N LEU A 23 23.21 -4.71 0.10
CA LEU A 23 23.33 -6.15 0.38
C LEU A 23 24.30 -6.83 -0.60
N PHE A 24 24.23 -6.46 -1.88
CA PHE A 24 25.13 -6.99 -2.91
C PHE A 24 26.60 -6.60 -2.65
N ILE A 25 26.86 -5.34 -2.30
CA ILE A 25 28.21 -4.86 -2.00
C ILE A 25 28.79 -5.53 -0.76
N LEU A 26 27.98 -5.70 0.28
CA LEU A 26 28.42 -6.34 1.53
C LEU A 26 28.46 -7.89 1.44
N GLN A 27 27.99 -8.45 0.31
CA GLN A 27 27.87 -9.92 0.15
C GLN A 27 27.05 -10.56 1.27
N TRP A 28 26.09 -9.82 1.82
CA TRP A 28 25.23 -10.35 2.86
C TRP A 28 24.14 -11.23 2.26
N ASP A 29 24.00 -12.44 2.84
CA ASP A 29 22.86 -13.30 2.53
C ASP A 29 21.56 -12.71 3.06
N TYR A 30 20.47 -12.96 2.35
CA TYR A 30 19.13 -12.49 2.73
C TYR A 30 18.75 -12.92 4.15
N ASN A 31 19.06 -14.15 4.54
CA ASN A 31 18.70 -14.66 5.86
C ASN A 31 19.44 -13.90 6.97
N HIS A 32 20.70 -13.54 6.75
CA HIS A 32 21.47 -12.72 7.69
C HIS A 32 20.85 -11.33 7.83
N TYR A 33 20.58 -10.65 6.70
CA TYR A 33 19.89 -9.36 6.71
C TYR A 33 18.54 -9.45 7.42
N TYR A 34 17.73 -10.45 7.09
CA TYR A 34 16.40 -10.63 7.66
C TYR A 34 16.44 -10.85 9.18
N SER A 35 17.37 -11.64 9.68
CA SER A 35 17.52 -11.91 11.12
C SER A 35 17.85 -10.64 11.92
N VAL A 36 18.66 -9.75 11.35
CA VAL A 36 19.04 -8.48 11.99
C VAL A 36 17.97 -7.40 11.85
N ALA A 37 17.39 -7.29 10.67
CA ALA A 37 16.44 -6.21 10.36
C ALA A 37 15.03 -6.49 10.90
N LYS A 38 14.58 -7.75 10.92
CA LYS A 38 13.23 -8.14 11.32
C LYS A 38 12.80 -7.61 12.68
N PRO A 39 13.55 -7.75 13.77
CA PRO A 39 13.12 -7.25 15.08
C PRO A 39 12.87 -5.75 15.11
N VAL A 40 13.71 -4.99 14.37
CA VAL A 40 13.57 -3.54 14.27
C VAL A 40 12.32 -3.17 13.48
N PHE A 41 12.12 -3.80 12.33
CA PHE A 41 10.95 -3.54 11.50
C PHE A 41 9.64 -3.99 12.14
N ASP A 42 9.61 -5.14 12.80
CA ASP A 42 8.41 -5.60 13.51
C ASP A 42 8.00 -4.60 14.60
N HIS A 43 8.97 -4.09 15.34
CA HIS A 43 8.71 -3.08 16.37
C HIS A 43 8.21 -1.77 15.77
N LEU A 44 8.84 -1.26 14.70
CA LEU A 44 8.44 -0.03 14.04
C LEU A 44 7.08 -0.17 13.35
N LEU A 45 6.84 -1.25 12.60
CA LEU A 45 5.60 -1.48 11.88
C LEU A 45 4.37 -1.53 12.81
N GLY A 46 4.53 -2.06 14.02
CA GLY A 46 3.46 -2.08 15.02
C GLY A 46 3.02 -0.67 15.47
N HIS A 47 3.92 0.31 15.43
CA HIS A 47 3.64 1.69 15.86
C HIS A 47 3.18 2.62 14.72
N VAL A 48 3.46 2.28 13.46
CA VAL A 48 3.12 3.12 12.30
C VAL A 48 1.63 3.49 12.24
N PRO A 49 0.66 2.58 12.43
CA PRO A 49 -0.76 2.94 12.40
C PRO A 49 -1.13 3.95 13.48
N VAL A 50 -0.51 3.86 14.65
CA VAL A 50 -0.75 4.80 15.77
C VAL A 50 -0.16 6.17 15.44
N LEU A 51 1.05 6.22 14.88
CA LEU A 51 1.69 7.47 14.47
C LEU A 51 0.90 8.19 13.36
N LEU A 52 0.24 7.45 12.47
CA LEU A 52 -0.65 8.03 11.45
C LEU A 52 -1.88 8.71 12.04
N ALA A 53 -2.29 8.36 13.26
CA ALA A 53 -3.41 9.02 13.92
C ALA A 53 -3.11 10.51 14.25
N VAL A 54 -1.85 10.87 14.46
CA VAL A 54 -1.44 12.26 14.78
C VAL A 54 -1.77 13.23 13.64
N PRO A 55 -1.30 13.05 12.39
CA PRO A 55 -1.68 13.93 11.29
C PRO A 55 -3.17 13.85 10.96
N LEU A 56 -3.82 12.69 11.13
CA LEU A 56 -5.26 12.55 10.92
C LEU A 56 -6.06 13.37 11.95
N ALA A 57 -5.64 13.41 13.21
CA ALA A 57 -6.28 14.23 14.23
C ALA A 57 -6.15 15.74 13.98
N ALA A 58 -5.10 16.17 13.26
CA ALA A 58 -4.87 17.55 12.87
C ALA A 58 -5.70 17.97 11.64
N MET A 59 -6.32 17.04 10.92
CA MET A 59 -7.13 17.33 9.74
C MET A 59 -8.45 18.02 10.12
N ASN A 60 -8.78 19.06 9.36
CA ASN A 60 -10.05 19.77 9.52
C ASN A 60 -11.13 19.20 8.58
N PHE A 61 -12.06 18.46 9.16
CA PHE A 61 -13.17 17.84 8.43
C PHE A 61 -14.40 18.77 8.26
N LYS A 62 -14.33 20.03 8.73
CA LYS A 62 -15.43 20.98 8.60
C LYS A 62 -15.72 21.28 7.12
N GLY A 63 -16.99 21.19 6.76
CA GLY A 63 -17.46 21.46 5.38
C GLY A 63 -17.31 20.28 4.40
N LEU A 64 -16.80 19.13 4.83
CA LEU A 64 -16.78 17.94 3.99
C LEU A 64 -18.13 17.22 4.02
N PRO A 65 -18.62 16.71 2.87
CA PRO A 65 -19.87 15.96 2.78
C PRO A 65 -19.67 14.52 3.32
N VAL A 66 -19.53 14.39 4.66
CA VAL A 66 -19.16 13.14 5.34
C VAL A 66 -20.00 11.95 4.88
N LYS A 67 -21.33 12.10 4.78
CA LYS A 67 -22.21 11.00 4.31
C LYS A 67 -21.83 10.50 2.92
N LYS A 68 -21.57 11.41 1.96
CA LYS A 68 -21.16 11.04 0.60
C LYS A 68 -19.80 10.36 0.61
N LEU A 69 -18.85 10.90 1.37
CA LEU A 69 -17.51 10.33 1.49
C LEU A 69 -17.56 8.92 2.10
N THR A 70 -18.29 8.72 3.18
CA THR A 70 -18.43 7.39 3.81
C THR A 70 -19.07 6.39 2.83
N MET A 71 -20.09 6.79 2.08
CA MET A 71 -20.72 5.92 1.08
C MET A 71 -19.73 5.54 -0.05
N ILE A 72 -18.99 6.53 -0.56
CA ILE A 72 -17.98 6.30 -1.62
C ILE A 72 -16.88 5.36 -1.09
N VAL A 73 -16.36 5.62 0.11
CA VAL A 73 -15.31 4.78 0.73
C VAL A 73 -15.83 3.35 0.95
N ALA A 74 -17.04 3.19 1.49
CA ALA A 74 -17.63 1.87 1.71
C ALA A 74 -17.79 1.10 0.39
N LEU A 75 -18.37 1.74 -0.65
CA LEU A 75 -18.55 1.13 -1.95
C LEU A 75 -17.19 0.79 -2.60
N ALA A 76 -16.26 1.71 -2.57
CA ALA A 76 -14.93 1.50 -3.15
C ALA A 76 -14.15 0.40 -2.41
N SER A 77 -14.31 0.28 -1.09
CA SER A 77 -13.70 -0.81 -0.30
C SER A 77 -14.25 -2.17 -0.71
N VAL A 78 -15.58 -2.28 -0.85
CA VAL A 78 -16.22 -3.53 -1.31
C VAL A 78 -15.77 -3.88 -2.73
N VAL A 79 -15.83 -2.95 -3.65
CA VAL A 79 -15.39 -3.16 -5.04
C VAL A 79 -13.89 -3.45 -5.09
N GLY A 80 -13.10 -2.72 -4.32
CA GLY A 80 -11.64 -2.89 -4.24
C GLY A 80 -11.19 -4.25 -3.73
N ALA A 81 -12.00 -4.91 -2.89
CA ALA A 81 -11.74 -6.28 -2.44
C ALA A 81 -12.32 -7.31 -3.43
N LEU A 82 -13.61 -7.19 -3.78
CA LEU A 82 -14.31 -8.22 -4.56
C LEU A 82 -13.86 -8.30 -6.02
N LEU A 83 -13.58 -7.16 -6.66
CA LEU A 83 -13.23 -7.14 -8.08
C LEU A 83 -11.92 -7.89 -8.37
N PRO A 84 -10.80 -7.67 -7.65
CA PRO A 84 -9.57 -8.43 -7.88
C PRO A 84 -9.73 -9.91 -7.51
N MET A 85 -10.49 -10.23 -6.46
CA MET A 85 -10.79 -11.62 -6.09
C MET A 85 -11.58 -12.31 -7.19
N SER A 86 -12.59 -11.64 -7.76
CA SER A 86 -13.40 -12.17 -8.86
C SER A 86 -12.57 -12.38 -10.13
N LEU A 87 -11.66 -11.44 -10.45
CA LEU A 87 -10.73 -11.62 -11.56
C LEU A 87 -9.77 -12.79 -11.32
N ALA A 88 -9.20 -12.89 -10.12
CA ALA A 88 -8.32 -13.99 -9.75
C ALA A 88 -9.04 -15.34 -9.86
N TYR A 89 -10.31 -15.41 -9.47
CA TYR A 89 -11.16 -16.60 -9.64
C TYR A 89 -11.41 -16.92 -11.13
N LEU A 90 -11.72 -15.90 -11.93
CA LEU A 90 -11.95 -16.06 -13.37
C LEU A 90 -10.72 -16.59 -14.11
N PHE A 91 -9.52 -16.16 -13.67
CA PHE A 91 -8.25 -16.67 -14.18
C PHE A 91 -7.82 -18.01 -13.57
N SER A 92 -8.72 -18.67 -12.81
CA SER A 92 -8.47 -19.97 -12.18
C SER A 92 -7.21 -19.98 -11.29
N LEU A 93 -6.92 -18.87 -10.61
CA LEU A 93 -5.82 -18.82 -9.66
C LEU A 93 -6.14 -19.65 -8.40
N SER A 94 -5.11 -20.07 -7.67
CA SER A 94 -5.30 -20.86 -6.45
C SER A 94 -6.15 -20.10 -5.43
N HIS A 95 -6.89 -20.84 -4.60
CA HIS A 95 -7.72 -20.28 -3.55
C HIS A 95 -6.95 -19.36 -2.61
N GLU A 96 -5.71 -19.73 -2.28
CA GLU A 96 -4.79 -18.93 -1.46
C GLU A 96 -4.47 -17.58 -2.12
N THR A 97 -4.25 -17.58 -3.44
CA THR A 97 -4.01 -16.34 -4.20
C THR A 97 -5.25 -15.44 -4.20
N ILE A 98 -6.43 -16.02 -4.39
CA ILE A 98 -7.69 -15.27 -4.35
C ILE A 98 -7.87 -14.58 -2.99
N LEU A 99 -7.64 -15.30 -1.89
CA LEU A 99 -7.71 -14.73 -0.54
C LEU A 99 -6.69 -13.61 -0.33
N ALA A 100 -5.46 -13.76 -0.83
CA ALA A 100 -4.44 -12.74 -0.71
C ALA A 100 -4.82 -11.42 -1.40
N PHE A 101 -5.57 -11.47 -2.50
CA PHE A 101 -6.09 -10.27 -3.18
C PHE A 101 -7.09 -9.47 -2.35
N ALA A 102 -7.75 -10.06 -1.36
CA ALA A 102 -8.67 -9.34 -0.47
C ALA A 102 -7.98 -8.21 0.29
N THR A 103 -6.68 -8.34 0.58
CA THR A 103 -5.91 -7.40 1.39
C THR A 103 -5.20 -6.31 0.58
N ARG A 104 -5.29 -6.32 -0.75
CA ARG A 104 -4.47 -5.49 -1.65
C ARG A 104 -4.60 -3.98 -1.45
N SER A 105 -5.76 -3.51 -0.99
CA SER A 105 -6.10 -2.09 -0.84
C SER A 105 -5.94 -1.57 0.59
N VAL A 106 -5.23 -2.30 1.42
CA VAL A 106 -5.01 -1.97 2.84
C VAL A 106 -3.52 -1.79 3.10
N THR A 107 -3.16 -0.96 4.07
CA THR A 107 -1.76 -0.79 4.49
C THR A 107 -1.18 -2.12 4.99
N THR A 108 0.11 -2.37 4.72
CA THR A 108 0.78 -3.64 5.03
C THR A 108 0.51 -4.15 6.46
N PRO A 109 0.65 -3.35 7.55
CA PRO A 109 0.43 -3.86 8.90
C PRO A 109 -1.00 -4.40 9.13
N ILE A 110 -2.00 -3.69 8.62
CA ILE A 110 -3.41 -4.10 8.74
C ILE A 110 -3.70 -5.24 7.77
N GLY A 111 -3.20 -5.14 6.53
CA GLY A 111 -3.39 -6.15 5.51
C GLY A 111 -2.84 -7.51 5.90
N LEU A 112 -1.66 -7.57 6.53
CA LEU A 112 -1.09 -8.83 7.02
C LEU A 112 -1.88 -9.40 8.19
N SER A 113 -2.40 -8.57 9.09
CA SER A 113 -3.28 -9.03 10.17
C SER A 113 -4.58 -9.64 9.61
N VAL A 114 -5.17 -9.02 8.60
CA VAL A 114 -6.36 -9.57 7.91
C VAL A 114 -6.00 -10.85 7.16
N ALA A 115 -4.87 -10.89 6.44
CA ALA A 115 -4.42 -12.08 5.72
C ALA A 115 -4.26 -13.28 6.66
N ASP A 116 -3.70 -13.07 7.85
CA ASP A 116 -3.58 -14.14 8.85
C ASP A 116 -4.94 -14.65 9.33
N LEU A 117 -5.89 -13.75 9.60
CA LEU A 117 -7.25 -14.11 10.00
C LEU A 117 -7.99 -14.95 8.94
N ILE A 118 -7.84 -14.60 7.66
CA ILE A 118 -8.48 -15.33 6.55
C ILE A 118 -7.64 -16.50 6.02
N LYS A 119 -6.49 -16.79 6.68
CA LYS A 119 -5.55 -17.85 6.30
C LYS A 119 -4.96 -17.70 4.90
N ALA A 120 -4.80 -16.48 4.43
CA ALA A 120 -4.07 -16.20 3.20
C ALA A 120 -2.55 -16.26 3.45
N PRO A 121 -1.73 -16.70 2.47
CA PRO A 121 -0.28 -16.71 2.60
C PRO A 121 0.27 -15.30 2.81
N LEU A 122 0.89 -15.05 3.97
CA LEU A 122 1.36 -13.70 4.35
C LEU A 122 2.37 -13.11 3.37
N ALA A 123 3.29 -13.92 2.85
CA ALA A 123 4.27 -13.48 1.87
C ALA A 123 3.61 -13.01 0.57
N LEU A 124 2.60 -13.74 0.08
CA LEU A 124 1.86 -13.40 -1.12
C LEU A 124 0.98 -12.17 -0.91
N ALA A 125 0.28 -12.08 0.22
CA ALA A 125 -0.51 -10.91 0.60
C ALA A 125 0.38 -9.64 0.65
N ASN A 126 1.54 -9.73 1.29
CA ASN A 126 2.50 -8.62 1.36
C ASN A 126 2.98 -8.19 -0.04
N LEU A 127 3.33 -9.15 -0.89
CA LEU A 127 3.74 -8.86 -2.27
C LEU A 127 2.63 -8.13 -3.05
N ILE A 128 1.39 -8.63 -2.97
CA ILE A 128 0.23 -8.05 -3.64
C ILE A 128 -0.04 -6.62 -3.13
N ILE A 129 0.05 -6.37 -1.83
CA ILE A 129 -0.11 -5.05 -1.23
C ILE A 129 0.94 -4.08 -1.78
N ILE A 130 2.21 -4.46 -1.76
CA ILE A 130 3.31 -3.61 -2.22
C ILE A 130 3.18 -3.32 -3.72
N VAL A 131 2.97 -4.34 -4.54
CA VAL A 131 2.86 -4.21 -5.99
C VAL A 131 1.65 -3.36 -6.38
N SER A 132 0.49 -3.56 -5.76
CA SER A 132 -0.70 -2.74 -6.02
C SER A 132 -0.50 -1.28 -5.62
N GLY A 133 0.17 -1.02 -4.50
CA GLY A 133 0.50 0.35 -4.08
C GLY A 133 1.45 1.04 -5.04
N LEU A 134 2.50 0.34 -5.50
CA LEU A 134 3.44 0.87 -6.48
C LEU A 134 2.78 1.16 -7.83
N ILE A 135 1.95 0.23 -8.33
CA ILE A 135 1.20 0.42 -9.58
C ILE A 135 0.23 1.59 -9.44
N GLY A 136 -0.54 1.63 -8.35
CA GLY A 136 -1.50 2.70 -8.08
C GLY A 136 -0.83 4.08 -8.02
N GLY A 137 0.24 4.23 -7.26
CA GLY A 137 0.98 5.49 -7.15
C GLY A 137 1.63 5.91 -8.48
N THR A 138 2.23 4.97 -9.21
CA THR A 138 2.88 5.28 -10.49
C THR A 138 1.87 5.67 -11.57
N LEU A 139 0.74 4.94 -11.67
CA LEU A 139 -0.29 5.22 -12.67
C LEU A 139 -1.12 6.46 -12.34
N ALA A 140 -1.19 6.87 -11.09
CA ALA A 140 -1.97 8.02 -10.64
C ALA A 140 -1.65 9.28 -11.45
N ARG A 141 -0.38 9.55 -11.74
CA ARG A 141 0.06 10.71 -12.53
C ARG A 141 -0.52 10.73 -13.94
N PHE A 142 -0.76 9.56 -14.53
CA PHE A 142 -1.36 9.45 -15.87
C PHE A 142 -2.88 9.52 -15.80
N LEU A 143 -3.48 8.85 -14.81
CA LEU A 143 -4.92 8.77 -14.65
C LEU A 143 -5.56 10.10 -14.22
N PHE A 144 -4.81 10.92 -13.47
CA PHE A 144 -5.32 12.22 -12.98
C PHE A 144 -5.05 13.40 -13.93
N ARG A 145 -4.50 13.15 -15.11
CA ARG A 145 -4.39 14.20 -16.12
C ARG A 145 -5.78 14.71 -16.50
N GLY A 146 -5.99 16.01 -16.32
CA GLY A 146 -7.28 16.66 -16.60
C GLY A 146 -8.30 16.60 -15.48
N ILE A 147 -7.96 16.08 -14.31
CA ILE A 147 -8.75 16.19 -13.10
C ILE A 147 -8.15 17.31 -12.25
N ASP A 148 -8.89 18.40 -12.03
CA ASP A 148 -8.40 19.56 -11.27
C ASP A 148 -8.79 19.52 -9.79
N ASP A 149 -9.70 18.61 -9.40
CA ASP A 149 -10.15 18.46 -8.01
C ASP A 149 -9.16 17.63 -7.18
N ASP A 150 -8.35 18.30 -6.38
CA ASP A 150 -7.36 17.66 -5.50
C ASP A 150 -7.99 16.76 -4.42
N ARG A 151 -9.24 17.04 -4.02
CA ARG A 151 -9.97 16.18 -3.07
C ARG A 151 -10.34 14.84 -3.71
N ALA A 152 -10.77 14.88 -4.97
CA ALA A 152 -11.05 13.65 -5.73
C ALA A 152 -9.78 12.84 -5.98
N LYS A 153 -8.65 13.49 -6.31
CA LYS A 153 -7.33 12.83 -6.46
C LYS A 153 -6.89 12.19 -5.16
N GLY A 154 -6.93 12.94 -4.05
CA GLY A 154 -6.52 12.43 -2.73
C GLY A 154 -7.36 11.25 -2.28
N LEU A 155 -8.69 11.29 -2.48
CA LEU A 155 -9.59 10.19 -2.16
C LEU A 155 -9.28 8.94 -3.01
N ALA A 156 -9.09 9.13 -4.31
CA ALA A 156 -8.77 8.04 -5.23
C ALA A 156 -7.41 7.40 -4.92
N LEU A 157 -6.38 8.21 -4.62
CA LEU A 157 -5.06 7.73 -4.19
C LEU A 157 -5.13 6.96 -2.88
N GLY A 158 -5.84 7.50 -1.89
CA GLY A 158 -6.01 6.82 -0.59
C GLY A 158 -6.68 5.45 -0.72
N LEU A 159 -7.66 5.32 -1.63
CA LEU A 159 -8.39 4.07 -1.87
C LEU A 159 -7.60 3.06 -2.73
N ALA A 160 -6.83 3.54 -3.72
CA ALA A 160 -6.15 2.69 -4.69
C ALA A 160 -4.72 2.33 -4.29
N ALA A 161 -4.00 3.27 -3.69
CA ALA A 161 -2.57 3.17 -3.38
C ALA A 161 -2.26 3.26 -1.88
N HIS A 162 -3.27 3.29 -1.02
CA HIS A 162 -3.17 3.35 0.44
C HIS A 162 -2.05 4.28 0.93
N ALA A 163 -1.10 3.81 1.76
CA ALA A 163 -0.01 4.63 2.28
C ALA A 163 0.94 5.18 1.20
N PHE A 164 1.11 4.48 0.07
CA PHE A 164 1.92 4.98 -1.04
C PHE A 164 1.32 6.20 -1.73
N GLY A 165 -0.01 6.32 -1.74
CA GLY A 165 -0.71 7.46 -2.33
C GLY A 165 -0.71 8.72 -1.46
N THR A 166 -0.35 8.64 -0.19
CA THR A 166 -0.32 9.80 0.71
C THR A 166 0.97 10.62 0.62
N VAL A 167 1.97 10.14 -0.12
CA VAL A 167 3.30 10.77 -0.27
C VAL A 167 3.40 11.61 -1.55
N GLU A 168 2.45 11.51 -2.46
CA GLU A 168 2.33 12.27 -3.71
C GLU A 168 1.47 13.53 -3.52
#